data_fef1b6d315def5429d1a9964077fe2d3
#
_entry.id   fef1b6d315def5429d1a9964077fe2d3
#
_cell.length_a   1.000
_cell.length_b   1.000
_cell.length_c   1.000
_cell.angle_alpha   90.00
_cell.angle_beta   90.00
_cell.angle_gamma   90.00
#
_symmetry.space_group_name_H-M   'P 1'
#
loop_
_entity.id
_entity.type
_entity.pdbx_description
1 polymer ?
#
loop_
_entity_poly.entity_id
_entity_poly.type
_entity_poly.pdbx_seq_one_letter_code
_entity_poly.pdbx_strand_id
1 'polypeptide(L)'
;MASSAWLVSRADAGDGAKIDEARGALERWVETRKIISKEERDFALSKEILQDRIALVKRDIESVKVKIAEAQTTIAETDKKKAELAAENDVLKQESAKLAATITELEKATAALLVRAPDPVRERVKPLSQRFPEKPEETKLSLSERWQNVIGVLNEMAKFHRELVLASEVRTLPDGSSVEVTTLYLGLAQAYYVNAAGTVGAIGTSTAQGWSWKPANEVAPLIAQTIGILKGEKVAAFVQLPVQVQ
;
A
#
# COMPACT_ATOMS: atom_id res chain seq x y z
N MET A 1 60.04 -79.63 105.44
CA MET A 1 58.89 -78.75 105.66
C MET A 1 59.09 -77.51 104.81
N ALA A 2 58.13 -77.17 104.10
CA ALA A 2 57.99 -75.89 103.42
C ALA A 2 58.99 -75.70 102.28
N SER A 3 58.61 -75.39 101.08
CA SER A 3 57.93 -74.24 100.61
C SER A 3 57.70 -74.25 99.07
N SER A 4 56.56 -74.19 98.69
CA SER A 4 56.25 -74.08 97.29
C SER A 4 55.47 -72.76 97.16
N ALA A 5 56.08 -71.73 96.70
CA ALA A 5 55.33 -70.50 96.29
C ALA A 5 56.23 -69.58 95.47
N TRP A 6 56.50 -69.98 94.24
CA TRP A 6 57.04 -68.99 93.29
C TRP A 6 56.89 -69.43 91.82
N LEU A 7 55.74 -69.32 91.27
CA LEU A 7 55.62 -69.55 89.82
C LEU A 7 54.22 -69.14 89.30
N VAL A 8 53.67 -67.99 89.72
CA VAL A 8 52.36 -67.51 89.09
C VAL A 8 52.40 -66.04 88.61
N SER A 9 53.52 -65.37 88.61
CA SER A 9 53.50 -63.91 88.30
C SER A 9 54.22 -63.49 87.00
N ARG A 10 54.38 -64.36 86.02
CA ARG A 10 55.05 -63.94 84.78
C ARG A 10 54.30 -64.25 83.43
N ALA A 11 53.18 -64.88 83.51
CA ALA A 11 52.36 -65.20 82.34
C ALA A 11 51.30 -64.12 81.97
N ASP A 12 50.97 -63.25 82.91
CA ASP A 12 49.83 -62.36 82.76
C ASP A 12 50.14 -60.98 82.10
N ALA A 13 51.39 -60.52 82.15
CA ALA A 13 51.77 -59.21 81.58
C ALA A 13 52.04 -59.24 80.06
N GLY A 14 52.37 -60.40 79.51
CA GLY A 14 52.62 -60.58 78.07
C GLY A 14 51.31 -60.79 77.25
N ASP A 15 50.32 -61.39 77.86
CA ASP A 15 49.00 -61.61 77.17
C ASP A 15 48.13 -60.38 77.17
N GLY A 16 48.15 -59.51 78.20
CA GLY A 16 47.49 -58.24 78.26
C GLY A 16 47.91 -57.28 77.15
N ALA A 17 49.23 -57.16 76.93
CA ALA A 17 49.80 -56.32 75.87
C ALA A 17 49.42 -56.82 74.48
N LYS A 18 49.36 -58.11 74.22
CA LYS A 18 48.89 -58.69 72.94
C LYS A 18 47.40 -58.51 72.73
N ILE A 19 46.63 -58.58 73.80
CA ILE A 19 45.15 -58.29 73.73
C ILE A 19 44.86 -56.81 73.39
N ASP A 20 45.63 -55.91 73.98
CA ASP A 20 45.48 -54.46 73.69
C ASP A 20 45.98 -54.13 72.28
N GLU A 21 47.06 -54.77 71.80
CA GLU A 21 47.51 -54.67 70.40
C GLU A 21 46.47 -55.22 69.44
N ALA A 22 45.87 -56.37 69.74
CA ALA A 22 44.79 -56.95 68.92
C ALA A 22 43.54 -56.11 68.95
N ARG A 23 43.16 -55.51 70.08
CA ARG A 23 42.05 -54.53 70.15
C ARG A 23 42.29 -53.28 69.26
N GLY A 24 43.50 -52.73 69.38
CA GLY A 24 43.86 -51.54 68.54
C GLY A 24 43.93 -51.90 67.05
N ALA A 25 44.32 -53.14 66.71
CA ALA A 25 44.23 -53.59 65.30
C ALA A 25 42.80 -53.82 64.84
N LEU A 26 41.91 -54.34 65.69
CA LEU A 26 40.47 -54.48 65.38
C LEU A 26 39.77 -53.18 65.27
N GLU A 27 40.02 -52.18 66.10
CA GLU A 27 39.49 -50.86 66.06
C GLU A 27 39.90 -50.18 64.74
N ARG A 28 41.15 -50.23 64.35
CA ARG A 28 41.66 -49.72 63.05
C ARG A 28 41.02 -50.47 61.88
N TRP A 29 40.79 -51.73 61.94
CA TRP A 29 40.14 -52.50 60.90
C TRP A 29 38.66 -52.08 60.76
N VAL A 30 37.95 -51.94 61.90
CA VAL A 30 36.53 -51.46 61.90
C VAL A 30 36.42 -50.07 61.35
N GLU A 31 37.35 -49.19 61.74
CA GLU A 31 37.39 -47.82 61.24
C GLU A 31 37.64 -47.79 59.70
N THR A 32 38.64 -48.51 59.24
CA THR A 32 38.93 -48.66 57.79
C THR A 32 37.70 -49.22 57.03
N ARG A 33 37.05 -50.24 57.59
CA ARG A 33 35.84 -50.83 57.02
C ARG A 33 34.68 -49.81 56.94
N LYS A 34 34.53 -48.98 57.98
CA LYS A 34 33.52 -47.88 57.97
C LYS A 34 33.82 -46.82 56.89
N ILE A 35 35.12 -46.46 56.77
CA ILE A 35 35.52 -45.47 55.71
C ILE A 35 35.27 -46.07 54.30
N ILE A 36 35.73 -47.34 54.08
CA ILE A 36 35.45 -47.97 52.76
C ILE A 36 33.98 -48.05 52.46
N SER A 37 33.13 -48.46 53.41
CA SER A 37 31.71 -48.58 53.21
C SER A 37 31.05 -47.23 53.01
N LYS A 38 31.59 -46.15 53.58
CA LYS A 38 31.13 -44.76 53.32
C LYS A 38 31.54 -44.31 51.92
N GLU A 39 32.82 -44.52 51.56
CA GLU A 39 33.27 -44.09 50.20
C GLU A 39 32.56 -44.86 49.07
N GLU A 40 32.31 -46.17 49.26
CA GLU A 40 31.57 -47.01 48.32
C GLU A 40 30.14 -46.42 48.10
N ARG A 41 29.47 -46.02 49.19
CA ARG A 41 28.11 -45.38 49.08
C ARG A 41 28.17 -44.01 48.43
N ASP A 42 29.14 -43.17 48.84
CA ASP A 42 29.31 -41.83 48.29
C ASP A 42 29.70 -41.92 46.81
N PHE A 43 30.53 -42.89 46.44
CA PHE A 43 30.87 -43.15 45.04
C PHE A 43 29.66 -43.64 44.24
N ALA A 44 28.88 -44.59 44.77
CA ALA A 44 27.67 -45.08 44.09
C ALA A 44 26.66 -43.95 43.85
N LEU A 45 26.41 -43.13 44.89
CA LEU A 45 25.51 -41.96 44.77
C LEU A 45 26.03 -40.93 43.76
N SER A 46 27.31 -40.59 43.83
CA SER A 46 27.94 -39.66 42.89
C SER A 46 27.88 -40.15 41.44
N LYS A 47 28.11 -41.46 41.25
CA LYS A 47 27.99 -42.10 39.95
C LYS A 47 26.58 -42.03 39.38
N GLU A 48 25.55 -42.30 40.20
CA GLU A 48 24.15 -42.19 39.81
C GLU A 48 23.79 -40.76 39.42
N ILE A 49 24.15 -39.75 40.26
CA ILE A 49 23.92 -38.33 39.96
C ILE A 49 24.60 -37.92 38.64
N LEU A 50 25.83 -38.35 38.40
CA LEU A 50 26.55 -38.05 37.16
C LEU A 50 25.88 -38.70 35.94
N GLN A 51 25.39 -39.95 36.09
CA GLN A 51 24.67 -40.65 35.02
C GLN A 51 23.36 -39.90 34.66
N ASP A 52 22.62 -39.48 35.68
CA ASP A 52 21.37 -38.70 35.49
C ASP A 52 21.66 -37.34 34.83
N ARG A 53 22.71 -36.65 35.24
CA ARG A 53 23.13 -35.40 34.60
C ARG A 53 23.52 -35.61 33.15
N ILE A 54 24.25 -36.67 32.84
CA ILE A 54 24.60 -37.02 31.45
C ILE A 54 23.36 -37.31 30.64
N ALA A 55 22.37 -38.04 31.18
CA ALA A 55 21.11 -38.34 30.52
C ALA A 55 20.29 -37.05 30.26
N LEU A 56 20.24 -36.15 31.25
CA LEU A 56 19.57 -34.84 31.09
C LEU A 56 20.22 -34.01 30.00
N VAL A 57 21.54 -33.82 30.07
CA VAL A 57 22.29 -33.02 29.07
C VAL A 57 22.13 -33.62 27.66
N LYS A 58 22.11 -34.92 27.51
CA LYS A 58 21.87 -35.57 26.21
C LYS A 58 20.47 -35.24 25.67
N ARG A 59 19.42 -35.23 26.51
CA ARG A 59 18.05 -34.82 26.10
C ARG A 59 18.01 -33.36 25.70
N ASP A 60 18.69 -32.49 26.47
CA ASP A 60 18.75 -31.07 26.16
C ASP A 60 19.44 -30.81 24.81
N ILE A 61 20.57 -31.49 24.56
CA ILE A 61 21.28 -31.40 23.28
C ILE A 61 20.35 -31.81 22.14
N GLU A 62 19.61 -32.91 22.26
CA GLU A 62 18.70 -33.37 21.22
C GLU A 62 17.53 -32.37 20.99
N SER A 63 16.97 -31.86 22.09
CA SER A 63 15.94 -30.82 22.03
C SER A 63 16.44 -29.56 21.29
N VAL A 64 17.64 -29.10 21.60
CA VAL A 64 18.26 -27.94 20.93
C VAL A 64 18.53 -28.22 19.46
N LYS A 65 18.98 -29.42 19.09
CA LYS A 65 19.17 -29.79 17.67
C LYS A 65 17.87 -29.73 16.88
N VAL A 66 16.78 -30.25 17.45
CA VAL A 66 15.44 -30.16 16.83
C VAL A 66 15.03 -28.69 16.60
N LYS A 67 15.16 -27.84 17.61
CA LYS A 67 14.88 -26.41 17.51
C LYS A 67 15.74 -25.70 16.46
N ILE A 68 17.01 -26.06 16.36
CA ILE A 68 17.88 -25.51 15.31
C ILE A 68 17.40 -25.91 13.91
N ALA A 69 17.00 -27.16 13.70
CA ALA A 69 16.51 -27.66 12.44
C ALA A 69 15.17 -26.95 12.06
N GLU A 70 14.26 -26.80 13.00
CA GLU A 70 13.00 -26.06 12.81
C GLU A 70 13.26 -24.59 12.47
N ALA A 71 14.17 -23.93 13.19
CA ALA A 71 14.54 -22.55 12.92
C ALA A 71 15.16 -22.38 11.52
N GLN A 72 16.04 -23.30 11.12
CA GLN A 72 16.64 -23.29 9.77
C GLN A 72 15.58 -23.44 8.68
N THR A 73 14.61 -24.33 8.87
CA THR A 73 13.50 -24.51 7.92
C THR A 73 12.67 -23.23 7.83
N THR A 74 12.32 -22.63 8.96
CA THR A 74 11.55 -21.37 9.01
C THR A 74 12.30 -20.22 8.34
N ILE A 75 13.62 -20.12 8.53
CA ILE A 75 14.46 -19.13 7.86
C ILE A 75 14.41 -19.33 6.34
N ALA A 76 14.63 -20.57 5.86
CA ALA A 76 14.60 -20.86 4.43
C ALA A 76 13.25 -20.54 3.77
N GLU A 77 12.13 -20.86 4.42
CA GLU A 77 10.79 -20.50 3.96
C GLU A 77 10.55 -18.99 3.94
N THR A 78 11.05 -18.28 4.96
CA THR A 78 10.94 -16.84 5.06
C THR A 78 11.76 -16.13 3.98
N ASP A 79 12.98 -16.61 3.74
CA ASP A 79 13.85 -16.06 2.67
C ASP A 79 13.24 -16.28 1.30
N LYS A 80 12.62 -17.43 1.05
CA LYS A 80 11.88 -17.70 -0.19
C LYS A 80 10.72 -16.72 -0.37
N LYS A 81 9.87 -16.57 0.64
CA LYS A 81 8.75 -15.61 0.61
C LYS A 81 9.22 -14.16 0.40
N LYS A 82 10.33 -13.78 1.05
CA LYS A 82 10.92 -12.45 0.87
C LYS A 82 11.38 -12.22 -0.55
N ALA A 83 12.00 -13.20 -1.18
CA ALA A 83 12.43 -13.12 -2.58
C ALA A 83 11.22 -13.02 -3.54
N GLU A 84 10.17 -13.80 -3.31
CA GLU A 84 8.93 -13.75 -4.09
C GLU A 84 8.26 -12.36 -3.98
N LEU A 85 8.10 -11.84 -2.75
CA LEU A 85 7.52 -10.51 -2.52
C LEU A 85 8.37 -9.38 -3.10
N ALA A 86 9.70 -9.51 -3.09
CA ALA A 86 10.58 -8.53 -3.70
C ALA A 86 10.39 -8.49 -5.23
N ALA A 87 10.33 -9.66 -5.86
CA ALA A 87 10.07 -9.76 -7.31
C ALA A 87 8.70 -9.20 -7.69
N GLU A 88 7.65 -9.52 -6.93
CA GLU A 88 6.31 -8.97 -7.14
C GLU A 88 6.29 -7.44 -6.98
N ASN A 89 6.97 -6.91 -5.96
CA ASN A 89 7.08 -5.46 -5.74
C ASN A 89 7.75 -4.76 -6.91
N ASP A 90 8.79 -5.35 -7.49
CA ASP A 90 9.48 -4.76 -8.65
C ASP A 90 8.60 -4.76 -9.90
N VAL A 91 7.81 -5.81 -10.12
CA VAL A 91 6.80 -5.84 -11.20
C VAL A 91 5.75 -4.76 -10.99
N LEU A 92 5.18 -4.66 -9.78
CA LEU A 92 4.17 -3.63 -9.46
C LEU A 92 4.70 -2.21 -9.62
N LYS A 93 5.96 -1.95 -9.28
CA LYS A 93 6.60 -0.65 -9.50
C LYS A 93 6.71 -0.31 -10.98
N GLN A 94 7.10 -1.28 -11.81
CA GLN A 94 7.20 -1.09 -13.26
C GLN A 94 5.84 -0.80 -13.89
N GLU A 95 4.80 -1.55 -13.52
CA GLU A 95 3.44 -1.32 -14.00
C GLU A 95 2.87 0.03 -13.51
N SER A 96 3.15 0.40 -12.28
CA SER A 96 2.78 1.73 -11.75
C SER A 96 3.44 2.87 -12.53
N ALA A 97 4.72 2.71 -12.90
CA ALA A 97 5.42 3.71 -13.72
C ALA A 97 4.82 3.83 -15.13
N LYS A 98 4.44 2.72 -15.78
CA LYS A 98 3.73 2.73 -17.07
C LYS A 98 2.38 3.44 -16.96
N LEU A 99 1.60 3.12 -15.92
CA LEU A 99 0.33 3.81 -15.68
C LEU A 99 0.50 5.31 -15.47
N ALA A 100 1.52 5.73 -14.72
CA ALA A 100 1.83 7.14 -14.51
C ALA A 100 2.12 7.87 -15.83
N ALA A 101 2.89 7.25 -16.72
CA ALA A 101 3.17 7.80 -18.05
C ALA A 101 1.88 7.94 -18.88
N THR A 102 1.06 6.89 -18.93
CA THR A 102 -0.22 6.91 -19.67
C THR A 102 -1.17 7.98 -19.12
N ILE A 103 -1.30 8.12 -17.80
CA ILE A 103 -2.13 9.16 -17.19
C ILE A 103 -1.62 10.56 -17.57
N THR A 104 -0.31 10.76 -17.57
CA THR A 104 0.30 12.04 -17.96
C THR A 104 -0.01 12.39 -19.43
N GLU A 105 0.02 11.43 -20.34
CA GLU A 105 -0.37 11.63 -21.73
C GLU A 105 -1.86 11.95 -21.85
N LEU A 106 -2.71 11.26 -21.11
CA LEU A 106 -4.15 11.55 -21.10
C LEU A 106 -4.48 12.94 -20.53
N GLU A 107 -3.80 13.37 -19.48
CA GLU A 107 -3.94 14.73 -18.94
C GLU A 107 -3.60 15.79 -20.00
N LYS A 108 -2.47 15.61 -20.70
CA LYS A 108 -2.06 16.53 -21.80
C LYS A 108 -3.08 16.54 -22.94
N ALA A 109 -3.52 15.36 -23.38
CA ALA A 109 -4.51 15.25 -24.43
C ALA A 109 -5.86 15.88 -24.03
N THR A 110 -6.30 15.66 -22.79
CA THR A 110 -7.52 16.23 -22.25
C THR A 110 -7.42 17.75 -22.12
N ALA A 111 -6.28 18.29 -21.67
CA ALA A 111 -6.04 19.72 -21.63
C ALA A 111 -6.08 20.35 -23.04
N ALA A 112 -5.51 19.69 -24.04
CA ALA A 112 -5.58 20.15 -25.43
C ALA A 112 -7.02 20.15 -25.98
N LEU A 113 -7.84 19.15 -25.60
CA LEU A 113 -9.26 19.13 -25.96
C LEU A 113 -10.05 20.28 -25.29
N LEU A 114 -9.71 20.61 -24.05
CA LEU A 114 -10.37 21.73 -23.35
C LEU A 114 -10.11 23.08 -23.98
N VAL A 115 -8.97 23.30 -24.62
CA VAL A 115 -8.71 24.53 -25.37
C VAL A 115 -9.73 24.71 -26.52
N ARG A 116 -10.17 23.60 -27.12
CA ARG A 116 -11.13 23.57 -28.22
C ARG A 116 -12.59 23.61 -27.76
N ALA A 117 -12.84 23.39 -26.47
CA ALA A 117 -14.19 23.36 -25.91
C ALA A 117 -14.79 24.77 -25.73
N PRO A 118 -16.10 24.90 -25.81
CA PRO A 118 -16.78 26.17 -25.55
C PRO A 118 -16.70 26.57 -24.07
N ASP A 119 -16.85 27.90 -23.81
CA ASP A 119 -16.72 28.48 -22.47
C ASP A 119 -17.54 27.77 -21.37
N PRO A 120 -18.83 27.44 -21.60
CA PRO A 120 -19.65 26.79 -20.58
C PRO A 120 -19.09 25.42 -20.13
N VAL A 121 -18.47 24.68 -21.05
CA VAL A 121 -17.82 23.41 -20.70
C VAL A 121 -16.58 23.67 -19.87
N ARG A 122 -15.73 24.61 -20.30
CA ARG A 122 -14.48 24.93 -19.57
C ARG A 122 -14.78 25.39 -18.15
N GLU A 123 -15.80 26.19 -17.92
CA GLU A 123 -16.21 26.61 -16.56
C GLU A 123 -16.72 25.42 -15.71
N ARG A 124 -17.54 24.53 -16.29
CA ARG A 124 -18.03 23.32 -15.57
C ARG A 124 -16.93 22.43 -15.13
N VAL A 125 -15.90 22.22 -15.95
CA VAL A 125 -14.80 21.29 -15.64
C VAL A 125 -13.61 21.95 -14.95
N LYS A 126 -13.63 23.27 -14.77
CA LYS A 126 -12.56 24.04 -14.15
C LYS A 126 -12.09 23.48 -12.80
N PRO A 127 -12.97 23.04 -11.85
CA PRO A 127 -12.54 22.47 -10.59
C PRO A 127 -11.74 21.17 -10.72
N LEU A 128 -11.93 20.44 -11.82
CA LEU A 128 -11.22 19.19 -12.12
C LEU A 128 -9.96 19.45 -12.94
N SER A 129 -10.06 20.30 -13.98
CA SER A 129 -8.93 20.59 -14.87
C SER A 129 -7.82 21.38 -14.19
N GLN A 130 -8.11 22.22 -13.22
CA GLN A 130 -7.11 22.92 -12.40
C GLN A 130 -6.28 21.99 -11.52
N ARG A 131 -6.71 20.75 -11.33
CA ARG A 131 -5.97 19.71 -10.58
C ARG A 131 -4.99 18.94 -11.46
N PHE A 132 -4.96 19.19 -12.76
CA PHE A 132 -3.96 18.59 -13.63
C PHE A 132 -2.58 19.14 -13.26
N PRO A 133 -1.62 18.29 -12.92
CA PRO A 133 -0.31 18.76 -12.49
C PRO A 133 0.47 19.34 -13.67
N GLU A 134 1.00 20.54 -13.52
CA GLU A 134 1.94 21.12 -14.49
C GLU A 134 3.23 20.30 -14.55
N LYS A 135 3.65 19.77 -13.39
CA LYS A 135 4.82 18.89 -13.24
C LYS A 135 4.37 17.55 -12.64
N PRO A 136 4.18 16.53 -13.47
CA PRO A 136 3.71 15.21 -13.01
C PRO A 136 4.62 14.53 -11.99
N GLU A 137 5.90 14.88 -11.95
CA GLU A 137 6.92 14.31 -11.07
C GLU A 137 6.89 14.91 -9.66
N GLU A 138 6.38 16.14 -9.52
CA GLU A 138 6.35 16.88 -8.25
C GLU A 138 4.96 16.84 -7.57
N THR A 139 3.99 16.22 -8.20
CA THR A 139 2.61 16.19 -7.68
C THR A 139 2.46 15.29 -6.47
N LYS A 140 1.65 15.74 -5.50
CA LYS A 140 1.24 14.94 -4.34
C LYS A 140 -0.03 14.11 -4.58
N LEU A 141 -0.66 14.29 -5.75
CA LEU A 141 -1.86 13.53 -6.10
C LEU A 141 -1.51 12.08 -6.43
N SER A 142 -2.30 11.16 -5.92
CA SER A 142 -2.20 9.75 -6.29
C SER A 142 -2.57 9.51 -7.75
N LEU A 143 -2.08 8.42 -8.35
CA LEU A 143 -2.46 8.04 -9.71
C LEU A 143 -3.97 7.88 -9.87
N SER A 144 -4.64 7.37 -8.86
CA SER A 144 -6.09 7.20 -8.85
C SER A 144 -6.82 8.55 -8.90
N GLU A 145 -6.39 9.54 -8.12
CA GLU A 145 -6.99 10.89 -8.14
C GLU A 145 -6.76 11.59 -9.48
N ARG A 146 -5.55 11.47 -10.04
CA ARG A 146 -5.24 12.01 -11.37
C ARG A 146 -6.14 11.40 -12.45
N TRP A 147 -6.27 10.07 -12.43
CA TRP A 147 -7.17 9.34 -13.32
C TRP A 147 -8.62 9.80 -13.18
N GLN A 148 -9.13 9.92 -11.94
CA GLN A 148 -10.50 10.39 -11.68
C GLN A 148 -10.74 11.80 -12.22
N ASN A 149 -9.76 12.71 -12.10
CA ASN A 149 -9.88 14.05 -12.66
C ASN A 149 -10.00 14.02 -14.19
N VAL A 150 -9.18 13.22 -14.88
CA VAL A 150 -9.26 13.05 -16.34
C VAL A 150 -10.64 12.52 -16.76
N ILE A 151 -11.07 11.42 -16.15
CA ILE A 151 -12.36 10.79 -16.45
C ILE A 151 -13.52 11.74 -16.12
N GLY A 152 -13.45 12.48 -15.03
CA GLY A 152 -14.44 13.48 -14.66
C GLY A 152 -14.60 14.56 -15.74
N VAL A 153 -13.48 15.10 -16.23
CA VAL A 153 -13.51 16.09 -17.34
C VAL A 153 -14.10 15.49 -18.61
N LEU A 154 -13.66 14.29 -19.00
CA LEU A 154 -14.16 13.64 -20.21
C LEU A 154 -15.66 13.31 -20.12
N ASN A 155 -16.15 12.89 -18.96
CA ASN A 155 -17.57 12.63 -18.73
C ASN A 155 -18.42 13.89 -18.85
N GLU A 156 -17.98 15.02 -18.27
CA GLU A 156 -18.70 16.30 -18.41
C GLU A 156 -18.70 16.78 -19.86
N MET A 157 -17.59 16.60 -20.57
CA MET A 157 -17.54 16.90 -22.02
C MET A 157 -18.51 16.01 -22.81
N ALA A 158 -18.52 14.70 -22.53
CA ALA A 158 -19.40 13.74 -23.20
C ALA A 158 -20.89 14.00 -22.89
N LYS A 159 -21.20 14.44 -21.68
CA LYS A 159 -22.54 14.86 -21.27
C LYS A 159 -22.98 16.11 -22.08
N PHE A 160 -22.14 17.14 -22.04
CA PHE A 160 -22.41 18.37 -22.80
C PHE A 160 -22.57 18.12 -24.31
N HIS A 161 -21.79 17.20 -24.87
CA HIS A 161 -21.88 16.84 -26.29
C HIS A 161 -23.24 16.27 -26.69
N ARG A 162 -24.00 15.73 -25.78
CA ARG A 162 -25.32 15.12 -26.01
C ARG A 162 -26.47 16.09 -25.67
N GLU A 163 -26.15 17.25 -25.11
CA GLU A 163 -27.15 18.23 -24.65
C GLU A 163 -27.27 19.40 -25.63
N LEU A 164 -28.46 19.96 -25.67
CA LEU A 164 -28.72 21.30 -26.22
C LEU A 164 -28.71 22.26 -25.04
N VAL A 165 -27.78 23.20 -25.04
CA VAL A 165 -27.59 24.10 -23.90
C VAL A 165 -27.88 25.54 -24.37
N LEU A 166 -28.78 26.23 -23.66
CA LEU A 166 -29.02 27.66 -23.81
C LEU A 166 -28.31 28.42 -22.70
N ALA A 167 -27.51 29.41 -23.06
CA ALA A 167 -26.80 30.28 -22.12
C ALA A 167 -27.05 31.77 -22.50
N SER A 168 -27.25 32.62 -21.48
CA SER A 168 -27.21 34.08 -21.67
C SER A 168 -25.78 34.54 -21.40
N GLU A 169 -25.19 35.23 -22.37
CA GLU A 169 -23.78 35.65 -22.35
C GLU A 169 -23.66 37.10 -22.84
N VAL A 170 -22.66 37.82 -22.32
CA VAL A 170 -22.27 39.11 -22.87
C VAL A 170 -21.15 38.91 -23.87
N ARG A 171 -21.35 39.33 -25.11
CA ARG A 171 -20.35 39.22 -26.18
C ARG A 171 -19.92 40.56 -26.70
N THR A 172 -18.63 40.71 -26.91
CA THR A 172 -18.09 41.89 -27.60
C THR A 172 -18.14 41.66 -29.09
N LEU A 173 -18.85 42.55 -29.80
CA LEU A 173 -18.99 42.51 -31.24
C LEU A 173 -17.75 43.09 -31.95
N PRO A 174 -17.55 42.87 -33.26
CA PRO A 174 -16.42 43.42 -34.02
C PRO A 174 -16.32 44.94 -33.99
N ASP A 175 -17.43 45.64 -33.73
CA ASP A 175 -17.48 47.10 -33.59
C ASP A 175 -17.06 47.60 -32.18
N GLY A 176 -16.69 46.71 -31.28
CA GLY A 176 -16.31 47.00 -29.91
C GLY A 176 -17.46 47.13 -28.90
N SER A 177 -18.70 47.05 -29.36
CA SER A 177 -19.89 47.10 -28.49
C SER A 177 -20.06 45.76 -27.73
N SER A 178 -20.51 45.83 -26.48
CA SER A 178 -20.86 44.64 -25.69
C SER A 178 -22.38 44.46 -25.70
N VAL A 179 -22.84 43.31 -26.16
CA VAL A 179 -24.28 43.02 -26.31
C VAL A 179 -24.57 41.71 -25.56
N GLU A 180 -25.70 41.70 -24.85
CA GLU A 180 -26.23 40.47 -24.28
C GLU A 180 -26.83 39.62 -25.40
N VAL A 181 -26.42 38.37 -25.47
CA VAL A 181 -26.84 37.38 -26.45
C VAL A 181 -27.33 36.12 -25.79
N THR A 182 -28.29 35.46 -26.42
CA THR A 182 -28.64 34.08 -26.08
C THR A 182 -27.90 33.15 -27.00
N THR A 183 -27.11 32.27 -26.43
CA THR A 183 -26.30 31.29 -27.16
C THR A 183 -26.92 29.91 -27.03
N LEU A 184 -27.12 29.24 -28.16
CA LEU A 184 -27.53 27.87 -28.29
C LEU A 184 -26.29 27.02 -28.63
N TYR A 185 -25.91 26.11 -27.75
CA TYR A 185 -24.86 25.14 -27.99
C TYR A 185 -25.43 23.79 -28.44
N LEU A 186 -24.98 23.30 -29.58
CA LEU A 186 -25.25 21.94 -30.10
C LEU A 186 -24.07 21.03 -29.77
N GLY A 187 -24.03 20.55 -28.54
CA GLY A 187 -22.89 19.80 -28.05
C GLY A 187 -21.58 20.60 -28.13
N LEU A 188 -20.48 19.90 -28.43
CA LEU A 188 -19.11 20.45 -28.49
C LEU A 188 -18.71 20.96 -29.88
N ALA A 189 -19.53 20.73 -30.91
CA ALA A 189 -19.12 20.97 -32.28
C ALA A 189 -19.51 22.36 -32.76
N GLN A 190 -20.69 22.84 -32.39
CA GLN A 190 -21.27 24.03 -32.96
C GLN A 190 -22.15 24.81 -31.98
N ALA A 191 -22.19 26.12 -32.13
CA ALA A 191 -23.10 26.97 -31.38
C ALA A 191 -23.59 28.13 -32.25
N TYR A 192 -24.68 28.74 -31.81
CA TYR A 192 -25.27 29.90 -32.44
C TYR A 192 -25.65 30.92 -31.38
N TYR A 193 -25.33 32.17 -31.59
CA TYR A 193 -25.89 33.21 -30.73
C TYR A 193 -26.73 34.20 -31.48
N VAL A 194 -27.64 34.83 -30.78
CA VAL A 194 -28.45 35.93 -31.30
C VAL A 194 -28.70 36.96 -30.17
N ASN A 195 -28.72 38.23 -30.54
CA ASN A 195 -29.13 39.30 -29.62
C ASN A 195 -30.67 39.32 -29.42
N ALA A 196 -31.13 40.01 -28.39
CA ALA A 196 -32.55 40.11 -28.07
C ALA A 196 -33.40 40.70 -29.22
N ALA A 197 -32.82 41.58 -30.06
CA ALA A 197 -33.50 42.17 -31.21
C ALA A 197 -33.60 41.23 -32.43
N GLY A 198 -32.91 40.07 -32.45
CA GLY A 198 -32.89 39.13 -33.57
C GLY A 198 -32.14 39.65 -34.82
N THR A 199 -31.30 40.68 -34.66
CA THR A 199 -30.58 41.34 -35.74
C THR A 199 -29.11 41.01 -35.86
N VAL A 200 -28.50 40.60 -34.75
CA VAL A 200 -27.09 40.21 -34.69
C VAL A 200 -27.00 38.74 -34.35
N GLY A 201 -26.31 37.98 -35.16
CA GLY A 201 -26.10 36.56 -34.98
C GLY A 201 -24.72 36.12 -35.39
N ALA A 202 -24.27 35.02 -34.85
CA ALA A 202 -23.03 34.39 -35.28
C ALA A 202 -23.07 32.86 -35.07
N ILE A 203 -22.16 32.21 -35.75
CA ILE A 203 -21.93 30.78 -35.70
C ILE A 203 -20.60 30.51 -35.00
N GLY A 204 -20.64 29.70 -33.94
CA GLY A 204 -19.48 29.25 -33.21
C GLY A 204 -19.08 27.84 -33.62
N THR A 205 -17.80 27.62 -33.81
CA THR A 205 -17.22 26.32 -34.20
C THR A 205 -15.95 26.04 -33.43
N SER A 206 -15.72 24.75 -33.14
CA SER A 206 -14.47 24.27 -32.55
C SER A 206 -13.38 24.26 -33.63
N THR A 207 -12.24 24.91 -33.39
CA THR A 207 -11.06 24.88 -34.28
C THR A 207 -9.85 24.33 -33.55
N ALA A 208 -8.78 24.02 -34.27
CA ALA A 208 -7.51 23.56 -33.66
C ALA A 208 -6.90 24.58 -32.68
N GLN A 209 -7.17 25.87 -32.90
CA GLN A 209 -6.67 27.00 -32.09
C GLN A 209 -7.61 27.36 -30.93
N GLY A 210 -8.77 26.76 -30.86
CA GLY A 210 -9.79 27.01 -29.84
C GLY A 210 -11.16 27.25 -30.43
N TRP A 211 -12.08 27.77 -29.61
CA TRP A 211 -13.45 28.11 -30.05
C TRP A 211 -13.47 29.42 -30.81
N SER A 212 -14.04 29.40 -32.01
CA SER A 212 -14.09 30.55 -32.90
C SER A 212 -15.52 30.94 -33.26
N TRP A 213 -15.82 32.27 -33.37
CA TRP A 213 -17.09 32.79 -33.73
C TRP A 213 -17.02 33.52 -35.08
N LYS A 214 -17.90 33.18 -35.98
CA LYS A 214 -18.08 33.87 -37.28
C LYS A 214 -19.38 34.65 -37.26
N PRO A 215 -19.35 35.98 -37.47
CA PRO A 215 -20.57 36.77 -37.66
C PRO A 215 -21.43 36.23 -38.82
N ALA A 216 -22.75 36.11 -38.59
CA ALA A 216 -23.71 35.58 -39.55
C ALA A 216 -25.10 36.19 -39.27
N ASN A 217 -25.22 37.50 -39.48
CA ASN A 217 -26.43 38.23 -39.17
C ASN A 217 -27.62 37.81 -40.04
N GLU A 218 -27.36 37.30 -41.24
CA GLU A 218 -28.37 36.78 -42.16
C GLU A 218 -29.17 35.61 -41.60
N VAL A 219 -28.58 34.84 -40.72
CA VAL A 219 -29.26 33.70 -40.06
C VAL A 219 -29.79 34.04 -38.68
N ALA A 220 -29.58 35.23 -38.18
CA ALA A 220 -30.06 35.66 -36.85
C ALA A 220 -31.57 35.42 -36.63
N PRO A 221 -32.47 35.68 -37.60
CA PRO A 221 -33.91 35.37 -37.43
C PRO A 221 -34.18 33.87 -37.25
N LEU A 222 -33.44 33.00 -37.96
CA LEU A 222 -33.58 31.55 -37.84
C LEU A 222 -33.07 31.05 -36.48
N ILE A 223 -31.97 31.63 -36.00
CA ILE A 223 -31.42 31.32 -34.64
C ILE A 223 -32.44 31.75 -33.58
N ALA A 224 -33.00 32.97 -33.68
CA ALA A 224 -34.03 33.47 -32.76
C ALA A 224 -35.31 32.60 -32.79
N GLN A 225 -35.70 32.11 -33.96
CA GLN A 225 -36.81 31.17 -34.08
C GLN A 225 -36.52 29.85 -33.37
N THR A 226 -35.32 29.28 -33.59
CA THR A 226 -34.91 28.01 -32.96
C THR A 226 -34.87 28.12 -31.43
N ILE A 227 -34.31 29.23 -30.91
CA ILE A 227 -34.26 29.49 -29.47
C ILE A 227 -35.65 29.65 -28.89
N GLY A 228 -36.58 30.37 -29.60
CA GLY A 228 -37.98 30.51 -29.18
C GLY A 228 -38.72 29.15 -29.14
N ILE A 229 -38.46 28.26 -30.09
CA ILE A 229 -39.03 26.89 -30.08
C ILE A 229 -38.46 26.09 -28.86
N LEU A 230 -37.18 26.16 -28.61
CA LEU A 230 -36.54 25.46 -27.47
C LEU A 230 -37.02 26.00 -26.12
N LYS A 231 -37.34 27.30 -26.03
CA LYS A 231 -37.94 27.90 -24.83
C LYS A 231 -39.44 27.62 -24.68
N GLY A 232 -40.09 27.02 -25.70
CA GLY A 232 -41.53 26.81 -25.74
C GLY A 232 -42.36 28.08 -26.05
N GLU A 233 -41.71 29.15 -26.50
CA GLU A 233 -42.36 30.44 -26.88
C GLU A 233 -42.97 30.39 -28.28
N LYS A 234 -42.55 29.44 -29.12
CA LYS A 234 -43.00 29.22 -30.48
C LYS A 234 -43.43 27.78 -30.72
N VAL A 235 -44.33 27.60 -31.65
CA VAL A 235 -44.78 26.25 -32.07
C VAL A 235 -43.60 25.46 -32.65
N ALA A 236 -43.52 24.17 -32.32
CA ALA A 236 -42.49 23.30 -32.84
C ALA A 236 -42.51 23.24 -34.38
N ALA A 237 -41.37 23.51 -34.98
CA ALA A 237 -41.19 23.48 -36.44
C ALA A 237 -39.73 23.08 -36.75
N PHE A 238 -39.51 22.54 -37.95
CA PHE A 238 -38.15 22.31 -38.43
C PHE A 238 -37.53 23.64 -38.89
N VAL A 239 -36.32 23.94 -38.35
CA VAL A 239 -35.55 25.11 -38.73
C VAL A 239 -34.20 24.66 -39.31
N GLN A 240 -33.87 25.16 -40.50
CA GLN A 240 -32.59 24.86 -41.16
C GLN A 240 -31.54 25.85 -40.67
N LEU A 241 -30.62 25.38 -39.82
CA LEU A 241 -29.45 26.14 -39.43
C LEU A 241 -28.22 25.68 -40.22
N PRO A 242 -27.31 26.61 -40.59
CA PRO A 242 -26.08 26.25 -41.30
C PRO A 242 -25.15 25.45 -40.39
N VAL A 243 -24.76 24.25 -40.80
CA VAL A 243 -23.86 23.37 -40.08
C VAL A 243 -22.54 23.31 -40.82
N GLN A 244 -21.44 23.46 -40.10
CA GLN A 244 -20.10 23.26 -40.66
C GLN A 244 -19.57 21.90 -40.10
N VAL A 245 -19.39 20.93 -41.00
CA VAL A 245 -18.74 19.64 -40.68
C VAL A 245 -17.27 19.81 -41.02
N GLN A 246 -16.40 19.59 -40.01
CA GLN A 246 -14.95 19.59 -40.17
C GLN A 246 -14.41 18.16 -40.18
#